data_56a27acba3af71355e0a58589532710b
#
_entry.id   56a27acba3af71355e0a58589532710b
#
_cell.length_a   1.000
_cell.length_b   1.000
_cell.length_c   1.000
_cell.angle_alpha   90.00
_cell.angle_beta   90.00
_cell.angle_gamma   90.00
#
_symmetry.space_group_name_H-M   'P 1'
#
loop_
_entity.id
_entity.type
_entity.pdbx_description
1 polymer ?
#
loop_
_entity_poly.entity_id
_entity_poly.type
_entity_poly.pdbx_seq_one_letter_code
_entity_poly.pdbx_strand_id
1 'polypeptide(L)'
;DGASLPEVQVAKPVRRDVAATLRVPATVSPYHQTTLYAKVSGYLRSIRVDKGDRVQQGQVLAVIEAPEINQQYEQALSDYTIRKVTYERLAQVWKEAPDVIAKQEVDVAQAAADASRHLLEQRQTWLDYTQVHAPYGGTVTARFVDPGALIQAATSSATQAVPLFTIMD
;
A
#
# COMPACT_ATOMS: atom_id res chain seq x y z
N ASP A 1 -44.89 42.67 -77.01
CA ASP A 1 -44.79 42.14 -75.69
C ASP A 1 -43.50 41.31 -75.57
N GLY A 2 -42.43 41.96 -75.13
CA GLY A 2 -41.13 41.35 -74.90
C GLY A 2 -41.17 40.69 -73.52
N ALA A 3 -41.34 39.36 -73.48
CA ALA A 3 -41.17 38.60 -72.23
C ALA A 3 -39.71 38.69 -71.84
N SER A 4 -39.39 39.40 -70.74
CA SER A 4 -38.08 39.40 -70.16
C SER A 4 -37.82 38.01 -69.53
N LEU A 5 -36.81 37.30 -69.97
CA LEU A 5 -36.38 36.04 -69.41
C LEU A 5 -35.93 36.29 -67.97
N PRO A 6 -36.30 35.42 -67.04
CA PRO A 6 -35.86 35.56 -65.63
C PRO A 6 -34.34 35.37 -65.51
N GLU A 7 -33.69 36.30 -64.84
CA GLU A 7 -32.26 36.22 -64.52
C GLU A 7 -32.07 35.21 -63.42
N VAL A 8 -31.31 34.13 -63.69
CA VAL A 8 -30.98 33.09 -62.72
C VAL A 8 -29.49 33.20 -62.32
N GLN A 9 -29.23 33.22 -61.00
CA GLN A 9 -27.87 33.17 -60.47
C GLN A 9 -27.36 31.72 -60.46
N VAL A 10 -26.21 31.53 -61.11
CA VAL A 10 -25.54 30.22 -61.15
C VAL A 10 -24.22 30.29 -60.41
N ALA A 11 -23.89 29.28 -59.68
CA ALA A 11 -22.61 29.10 -59.01
C ALA A 11 -21.89 27.85 -59.52
N LYS A 12 -20.56 27.95 -59.68
CA LYS A 12 -19.76 26.79 -60.07
C LYS A 12 -19.51 25.91 -58.85
N PRO A 13 -19.66 24.58 -58.95
CA PRO A 13 -19.34 23.68 -57.85
C PRO A 13 -17.84 23.70 -57.57
N VAL A 14 -17.48 23.84 -56.29
CA VAL A 14 -16.09 23.80 -55.80
C VAL A 14 -15.87 22.51 -55.02
N ARG A 15 -14.85 21.74 -55.40
CA ARG A 15 -14.42 20.59 -54.59
C ARG A 15 -13.68 21.11 -53.36
N ARG A 16 -14.16 20.70 -52.19
CA ARG A 16 -13.48 20.91 -50.89
C ARG A 16 -13.66 19.70 -50.01
N ASP A 17 -12.68 19.47 -49.13
CA ASP A 17 -12.80 18.45 -48.11
C ASP A 17 -13.84 18.87 -47.06
N VAL A 18 -14.81 18.02 -46.83
CA VAL A 18 -15.85 18.24 -45.82
C VAL A 18 -15.60 17.23 -44.69
N ALA A 19 -15.19 17.73 -43.52
CA ALA A 19 -15.09 16.92 -42.31
C ALA A 19 -16.45 16.89 -41.61
N ALA A 20 -17.01 15.71 -41.43
CA ALA A 20 -18.17 15.51 -40.59
C ALA A 20 -17.67 15.25 -39.13
N THR A 21 -17.99 16.15 -38.22
CA THR A 21 -17.66 16.00 -36.82
C THR A 21 -18.84 15.34 -36.08
N LEU A 22 -18.62 14.14 -35.56
CA LEU A 22 -19.58 13.45 -34.70
C LEU A 22 -19.15 13.69 -33.24
N ARG A 23 -20.04 14.28 -32.44
CA ARG A 23 -19.85 14.40 -30.97
C ARG A 23 -20.61 13.28 -30.28
N VAL A 24 -19.87 12.38 -29.64
CA VAL A 24 -20.43 11.25 -28.89
C VAL A 24 -20.16 11.49 -27.41
N PRO A 25 -21.15 11.40 -26.52
CA PRO A 25 -20.91 11.43 -25.07
C PRO A 25 -20.12 10.20 -24.67
N ALA A 26 -19.10 10.40 -23.86
CA ALA A 26 -18.28 9.32 -23.29
C ALA A 26 -18.02 9.58 -21.81
N THR A 27 -17.95 8.52 -21.02
CA THR A 27 -17.56 8.57 -19.61
C THR A 27 -16.14 8.06 -19.48
N VAL A 28 -15.29 8.83 -18.80
CA VAL A 28 -13.93 8.41 -18.47
C VAL A 28 -13.96 7.78 -17.09
N SER A 29 -13.46 6.56 -16.97
CA SER A 29 -13.31 5.84 -15.71
C SER A 29 -11.82 5.57 -15.45
N PRO A 30 -11.37 5.59 -14.19
CA PRO A 30 -10.00 5.26 -13.87
C PRO A 30 -9.72 3.79 -14.19
N TYR A 31 -8.49 3.48 -14.57
CA TYR A 31 -8.07 2.11 -14.84
C TYR A 31 -8.01 1.28 -13.55
N HIS A 32 -7.48 1.88 -12.47
CA HIS A 32 -7.53 1.31 -11.12
C HIS A 32 -8.19 2.27 -10.14
N GLN A 33 -9.03 1.71 -9.29
CA GLN A 33 -9.60 2.40 -8.14
C GLN A 33 -9.51 1.48 -6.93
N THR A 34 -8.85 1.93 -5.87
CA THR A 34 -8.70 1.15 -4.65
C THR A 34 -9.03 1.99 -3.42
N THR A 35 -9.86 1.43 -2.56
CA THR A 35 -10.11 1.98 -1.23
C THR A 35 -9.22 1.29 -0.21
N LEU A 36 -8.42 2.07 0.51
CA LEU A 36 -7.46 1.59 1.49
C LEU A 36 -8.08 1.53 2.88
N TYR A 37 -7.83 0.44 3.57
CA TYR A 37 -8.24 0.17 4.94
C TYR A 37 -7.01 -0.11 5.81
N ALA A 38 -7.13 0.15 7.12
CA ALA A 38 -6.09 -0.24 8.06
C ALA A 38 -6.10 -1.75 8.32
N LYS A 39 -4.91 -2.35 8.42
CA LYS A 39 -4.72 -3.74 8.82
C LYS A 39 -4.55 -3.92 10.34
N VAL A 40 -4.24 -2.81 11.03
CA VAL A 40 -4.05 -2.76 12.48
C VAL A 40 -4.94 -1.70 13.11
N SER A 41 -5.32 -1.91 14.36
CA SER A 41 -6.08 -0.92 15.14
C SER A 41 -5.11 0.00 15.87
N GLY A 42 -5.52 1.26 16.08
CA GLY A 42 -4.75 2.26 16.79
C GLY A 42 -5.25 3.67 16.50
N TYR A 43 -4.58 4.68 17.03
CA TYR A 43 -4.90 6.07 16.74
C TYR A 43 -4.15 6.56 15.51
N LEU A 44 -4.82 7.31 14.65
CA LEU A 44 -4.20 7.91 13.47
C LEU A 44 -3.30 9.07 13.89
N ARG A 45 -2.00 8.83 13.93
CA ARG A 45 -1.01 9.81 14.40
C ARG A 45 -0.80 10.94 13.42
N SER A 46 -0.67 10.62 12.15
CA SER A 46 -0.42 11.61 11.10
C SER A 46 -0.89 11.15 9.74
N ILE A 47 -1.30 12.12 8.93
CA ILE A 47 -1.64 11.95 7.51
C ILE A 47 -0.65 12.80 6.72
N ARG A 48 -0.06 12.25 5.67
CA ARG A 48 0.96 12.90 4.84
C ARG A 48 0.45 13.36 3.48
N VAL A 49 -0.82 13.06 3.18
CA VAL A 49 -1.46 13.35 1.88
C VAL A 49 -2.87 13.85 2.10
N ASP A 50 -3.38 14.63 1.16
CA ASP A 50 -4.76 15.08 1.16
C ASP A 50 -5.45 14.77 -0.17
N LYS A 51 -6.75 15.02 -0.24
CA LYS A 51 -7.54 14.88 -1.46
C LYS A 51 -6.98 15.76 -2.57
N GLY A 52 -6.71 15.16 -3.73
CA GLY A 52 -6.10 15.80 -4.88
C GLY A 52 -4.60 15.57 -5.03
N ASP A 53 -3.92 15.06 -3.99
CA ASP A 53 -2.49 14.81 -4.04
C ASP A 53 -2.15 13.62 -4.93
N ARG A 54 -1.04 13.74 -5.67
CA ARG A 54 -0.44 12.63 -6.41
C ARG A 54 0.50 11.85 -5.52
N VAL A 55 0.38 10.53 -5.58
CA VAL A 55 1.18 9.59 -4.78
C VAL A 55 1.89 8.59 -5.66
N GLN A 56 3.05 8.11 -5.20
CA GLN A 56 3.82 7.05 -5.85
C GLN A 56 3.58 5.72 -5.14
N GLN A 57 3.80 4.61 -5.86
CA GLN A 57 3.76 3.28 -5.26
C GLN A 57 4.74 3.18 -4.08
N GLY A 58 4.27 2.61 -2.96
CA GLY A 58 5.05 2.49 -1.73
C GLY A 58 5.16 3.75 -0.88
N GLN A 59 4.63 4.89 -1.33
CA GLN A 59 4.63 6.12 -0.54
C GLN A 59 3.78 5.96 0.73
N VAL A 60 4.31 6.41 1.88
CA VAL A 60 3.57 6.42 3.16
C VAL A 60 2.52 7.53 3.12
N LEU A 61 1.26 7.15 3.27
CA LEU A 61 0.10 8.05 3.26
C LEU A 61 -0.30 8.48 4.67
N ALA A 62 -0.25 7.54 5.61
CA ALA A 62 -0.61 7.77 7.00
C ALA A 62 0.17 6.85 7.94
N VAL A 63 0.26 7.26 9.21
CA VAL A 63 0.91 6.49 10.27
C VAL A 63 -0.10 6.29 11.40
N ILE A 64 -0.29 5.02 11.79
CA ILE A 64 -1.14 4.60 12.90
C ILE A 64 -0.24 4.38 14.12
N GLU A 65 -0.60 4.96 15.23
CA GLU A 65 0.07 4.78 16.51
C GLU A 65 -0.54 3.58 17.23
N ALA A 66 0.25 2.52 17.39
CA ALA A 66 -0.11 1.28 18.07
C ALA A 66 1.05 0.84 18.96
N PRO A 67 1.17 1.40 20.19
CA PRO A 67 2.32 1.15 21.09
C PRO A 67 2.51 -0.32 21.43
N GLU A 68 1.42 -1.08 21.50
CA GLU A 68 1.45 -2.52 21.82
C GLU A 68 2.20 -3.31 20.75
N ILE A 69 2.02 -2.94 19.48
CA ILE A 69 2.70 -3.60 18.34
C ILE A 69 4.21 -3.31 18.42
N ASN A 70 4.59 -2.07 18.72
CA ASN A 70 5.98 -1.69 18.88
C ASN A 70 6.66 -2.46 20.04
N GLN A 71 5.99 -2.53 21.19
CA GLN A 71 6.48 -3.30 22.34
C GLN A 71 6.66 -4.79 22.02
N GLN A 72 5.71 -5.40 21.31
CA GLN A 72 5.81 -6.81 20.89
C GLN A 72 6.97 -7.04 19.92
N TYR A 73 7.25 -6.09 19.03
CA TYR A 73 8.41 -6.13 18.14
C TYR A 73 9.72 -6.06 18.94
N GLU A 74 9.86 -5.09 19.85
CA GLU A 74 11.05 -4.95 20.70
C GLU A 74 11.31 -6.18 21.57
N GLN A 75 10.26 -6.80 22.10
CA GLN A 75 10.35 -8.04 22.84
C GLN A 75 10.87 -9.20 21.96
N ALA A 76 10.31 -9.36 20.76
CA ALA A 76 10.73 -10.41 19.84
C ALA A 76 12.17 -10.18 19.35
N LEU A 77 12.59 -8.93 19.14
CA LEU A 77 13.95 -8.58 18.79
C LEU A 77 14.95 -8.96 19.89
N SER A 78 14.60 -8.69 21.14
CA SER A 78 15.41 -9.05 22.29
C SER A 78 15.56 -10.57 22.45
N ASP A 79 14.46 -11.33 22.32
CA ASP A 79 14.47 -12.79 22.38
C ASP A 79 15.31 -13.41 21.25
N TYR A 80 15.13 -12.93 20.02
CA TYR A 80 15.95 -13.36 18.89
C TYR A 80 17.44 -13.08 19.11
N THR A 81 17.77 -11.90 19.61
CA THR A 81 19.17 -11.51 19.85
C THR A 81 19.85 -12.44 20.84
N ILE A 82 19.18 -12.76 21.96
CA ILE A 82 19.70 -13.69 22.98
C ILE A 82 19.90 -15.09 22.40
N ARG A 83 18.92 -15.61 21.68
CA ARG A 83 18.98 -16.97 21.09
C ARG A 83 20.04 -17.05 19.99
N LYS A 84 20.16 -16.04 19.17
CA LYS A 84 21.19 -15.94 18.12
C LYS A 84 22.60 -15.97 18.73
N VAL A 85 22.86 -15.13 19.73
CA VAL A 85 24.18 -15.10 20.42
C VAL A 85 24.47 -16.44 21.11
N THR A 86 23.47 -17.10 21.69
CA THR A 86 23.63 -18.41 22.29
C THR A 86 24.03 -19.46 21.26
N TYR A 87 23.31 -19.51 20.13
CA TYR A 87 23.63 -20.40 19.02
C TYR A 87 25.04 -20.13 18.47
N GLU A 88 25.39 -18.89 18.17
CA GLU A 88 26.70 -18.51 17.63
C GLU A 88 27.83 -18.95 18.57
N ARG A 89 27.67 -18.78 19.88
CA ARG A 89 28.64 -19.21 20.87
C ARG A 89 28.79 -20.74 20.90
N LEU A 90 27.69 -21.50 20.93
CA LEU A 90 27.73 -22.96 20.92
C LEU A 90 28.34 -23.48 19.60
N ALA A 91 27.96 -22.89 18.46
CA ALA A 91 28.51 -23.25 17.15
C ALA A 91 30.03 -22.98 17.07
N GLN A 92 30.50 -21.90 17.69
CA GLN A 92 31.94 -21.59 17.77
C GLN A 92 32.68 -22.60 18.62
N VAL A 93 32.17 -22.94 19.85
CA VAL A 93 32.77 -23.96 20.72
C VAL A 93 32.82 -25.30 20.01
N TRP A 94 31.74 -25.72 19.39
CA TRP A 94 31.68 -26.98 18.65
C TRP A 94 32.70 -27.05 17.51
N LYS A 95 32.89 -25.93 16.79
CA LYS A 95 33.88 -25.82 15.71
C LYS A 95 35.32 -25.94 16.20
N GLU A 96 35.63 -25.35 17.35
CA GLU A 96 36.98 -25.34 17.93
C GLU A 96 37.28 -26.64 18.69
N ALA A 97 36.29 -27.24 19.40
CA ALA A 97 36.42 -28.40 20.21
C ALA A 97 35.16 -29.28 20.16
N PRO A 98 35.01 -30.14 19.12
CA PRO A 98 33.78 -30.94 18.89
C PRO A 98 33.47 -31.95 20.00
N ASP A 99 34.48 -32.33 20.80
CA ASP A 99 34.34 -33.29 21.89
C ASP A 99 33.80 -32.66 23.18
N VAL A 100 33.71 -31.33 23.27
CA VAL A 100 33.31 -30.61 24.50
C VAL A 100 31.81 -30.46 24.61
N ILE A 101 31.10 -30.34 23.48
CA ILE A 101 29.63 -30.22 23.44
C ILE A 101 29.05 -31.17 22.41
N ALA A 102 27.85 -31.70 22.71
CA ALA A 102 27.15 -32.55 21.77
C ALA A 102 26.62 -31.71 20.58
N LYS A 103 26.75 -32.23 19.35
CA LYS A 103 26.18 -31.62 18.16
C LYS A 103 24.69 -31.30 18.32
N GLN A 104 23.96 -32.16 19.02
CA GLN A 104 22.54 -31.99 19.33
C GLN A 104 22.26 -30.66 20.05
N GLU A 105 23.15 -30.20 20.95
CA GLU A 105 22.96 -28.92 21.65
C GLU A 105 23.06 -27.73 20.67
N VAL A 106 23.99 -27.80 19.72
CA VAL A 106 24.12 -26.80 18.66
C VAL A 106 22.89 -26.80 17.77
N ASP A 107 22.42 -27.98 17.35
CA ASP A 107 21.25 -28.11 16.47
C ASP A 107 19.97 -27.60 17.18
N VAL A 108 19.80 -27.85 18.48
CA VAL A 108 18.69 -27.32 19.29
C VAL A 108 18.78 -25.78 19.40
N ALA A 109 19.97 -25.24 19.67
CA ALA A 109 20.16 -23.80 19.77
C ALA A 109 19.90 -23.10 18.43
N GLN A 110 20.31 -23.73 17.32
CA GLN A 110 20.01 -23.23 15.97
C GLN A 110 18.50 -23.19 15.72
N ALA A 111 17.81 -24.30 15.98
CA ALA A 111 16.35 -24.38 15.80
C ALA A 111 15.61 -23.32 16.65
N ALA A 112 16.09 -23.08 17.90
CA ALA A 112 15.54 -22.05 18.77
C ALA A 112 15.78 -20.61 18.22
N ALA A 113 16.97 -20.34 17.67
CA ALA A 113 17.28 -19.07 17.05
C ALA A 113 16.44 -18.84 15.77
N ASP A 114 16.29 -19.88 14.94
CA ASP A 114 15.46 -19.80 13.73
C ASP A 114 13.99 -19.56 14.06
N ALA A 115 13.44 -20.26 15.07
CA ALA A 115 12.07 -20.06 15.52
C ALA A 115 11.83 -18.60 16.00
N SER A 116 12.77 -18.06 16.80
CA SER A 116 12.67 -16.67 17.28
C SER A 116 12.85 -15.65 16.16
N ARG A 117 13.66 -15.94 15.13
CA ARG A 117 13.77 -15.10 13.93
C ARG A 117 12.43 -15.00 13.19
N HIS A 118 11.75 -16.13 12.96
CA HIS A 118 10.44 -16.11 12.30
C HIS A 118 9.39 -15.35 13.11
N LEU A 119 9.45 -15.45 14.46
CA LEU A 119 8.58 -14.65 15.32
C LEU A 119 8.87 -13.15 15.16
N LEU A 120 10.15 -12.76 15.13
CA LEU A 120 10.56 -11.37 14.91
C LEU A 120 10.07 -10.87 13.54
N GLU A 121 10.25 -11.63 12.46
CA GLU A 121 9.77 -11.30 11.11
C GLU A 121 8.24 -11.09 11.09
N GLN A 122 7.49 -11.94 11.83
CA GLN A 122 6.06 -11.77 11.98
C GLN A 122 5.72 -10.43 12.68
N ARG A 123 6.42 -10.10 13.79
CA ARG A 123 6.19 -8.85 14.53
C ARG A 123 6.60 -7.62 13.71
N GLN A 124 7.66 -7.71 12.91
CA GLN A 124 8.06 -6.68 11.96
C GLN A 124 6.94 -6.42 10.94
N THR A 125 6.35 -7.47 10.39
CA THR A 125 5.22 -7.32 9.45
C THR A 125 4.03 -6.60 10.08
N TRP A 126 3.72 -6.88 11.36
CA TRP A 126 2.67 -6.15 12.08
C TRP A 126 3.04 -4.68 12.31
N LEU A 127 4.32 -4.40 12.59
CA LEU A 127 4.83 -3.04 12.72
C LEU A 127 4.74 -2.28 11.39
N ASP A 128 5.08 -2.93 10.27
CA ASP A 128 4.98 -2.33 8.94
C ASP A 128 3.52 -1.98 8.58
N TYR A 129 2.55 -2.74 9.07
CA TYR A 129 1.13 -2.44 8.87
C TYR A 129 0.64 -1.19 9.62
N THR A 130 1.42 -0.66 10.56
CA THR A 130 1.13 0.66 11.16
C THR A 130 1.34 1.81 10.19
N GLN A 131 2.08 1.60 9.11
CA GLN A 131 2.27 2.55 8.03
C GLN A 131 1.39 2.17 6.84
N VAL A 132 0.48 3.06 6.48
CA VAL A 132 -0.39 2.87 5.32
C VAL A 132 0.33 3.36 4.08
N HIS A 133 0.59 2.45 3.14
CA HIS A 133 1.30 2.75 1.89
C HIS A 133 0.36 2.73 0.68
N ALA A 134 0.70 3.52 -0.34
CA ALA A 134 0.03 3.48 -1.63
C ALA A 134 0.37 2.18 -2.39
N PRO A 135 -0.61 1.39 -2.85
CA PRO A 135 -0.37 0.13 -3.56
C PRO A 135 0.14 0.36 -5.00
N TYR A 136 -0.17 1.50 -5.59
CA TYR A 136 0.28 1.95 -6.91
C TYR A 136 0.35 3.48 -6.95
N GLY A 137 0.92 4.04 -8.00
CA GLY A 137 0.95 5.48 -8.23
C GLY A 137 -0.40 5.97 -8.76
N GLY A 138 -0.86 7.13 -8.28
CA GLY A 138 -2.15 7.68 -8.68
C GLY A 138 -2.48 8.96 -7.92
N THR A 139 -3.76 9.31 -7.87
CA THR A 139 -4.26 10.50 -7.16
C THR A 139 -5.19 10.08 -6.03
N VAL A 140 -5.03 10.69 -4.87
CA VAL A 140 -5.95 10.52 -3.73
C VAL A 140 -7.25 11.27 -4.05
N THR A 141 -8.35 10.54 -4.23
CA THR A 141 -9.64 11.13 -4.59
C THR A 141 -10.56 11.34 -3.40
N ALA A 142 -10.39 10.56 -2.34
CA ALA A 142 -11.14 10.73 -1.10
C ALA A 142 -10.26 10.41 0.12
N ARG A 143 -10.50 11.14 1.22
CA ARG A 143 -9.97 10.92 2.55
C ARG A 143 -11.17 10.87 3.51
N PHE A 144 -11.25 9.83 4.32
CA PHE A 144 -12.39 9.55 5.19
C PHE A 144 -12.10 9.71 6.68
N VAL A 145 -10.84 9.94 7.03
CA VAL A 145 -10.36 9.99 8.42
C VAL A 145 -9.49 11.21 8.65
N ASP A 146 -9.45 11.67 9.89
CA ASP A 146 -8.62 12.79 10.35
C ASP A 146 -7.59 12.34 11.38
N PRO A 147 -6.47 13.06 11.54
CA PRO A 147 -5.50 12.79 12.60
C PRO A 147 -6.18 12.77 13.98
N GLY A 148 -5.80 11.81 14.82
CA GLY A 148 -6.41 11.58 16.14
C GLY A 148 -7.62 10.64 16.13
N ALA A 149 -8.14 10.24 14.96
CA ALA A 149 -9.23 9.26 14.86
C ALA A 149 -8.78 7.88 15.35
N LEU A 150 -9.64 7.16 16.06
CA LEU A 150 -9.44 5.76 16.38
C LEU A 150 -9.78 4.92 15.15
N ILE A 151 -8.79 4.18 14.66
CA ILE A 151 -8.91 3.29 13.51
C ILE A 151 -9.08 1.86 14.02
N GLN A 152 -10.04 1.15 13.44
CA GLN A 152 -10.23 -0.27 13.68
C GLN A 152 -9.71 -1.06 12.48
N ALA A 153 -9.00 -2.15 12.75
CA ALA A 153 -8.49 -3.03 11.69
C ALA A 153 -9.63 -3.66 10.88
N ALA A 154 -9.47 -3.72 9.58
CA ALA A 154 -10.37 -4.46 8.68
C ALA A 154 -10.13 -5.97 8.80
N THR A 155 -10.48 -6.54 9.96
CA THR A 155 -10.47 -8.00 10.17
C THR A 155 -11.87 -8.53 9.85
N SER A 156 -11.99 -9.64 9.18
CA SER A 156 -13.13 -10.55 8.92
C SER A 156 -14.60 -10.03 8.85
N SER A 157 -14.93 -8.82 9.32
CA SER A 157 -16.24 -8.21 9.13
C SER A 157 -16.11 -6.82 8.49
N ALA A 158 -16.23 -6.78 7.18
CA ALA A 158 -16.15 -5.55 6.36
C ALA A 158 -17.18 -4.45 6.76
N THR A 159 -18.10 -4.75 7.66
CA THR A 159 -19.19 -3.85 8.04
C THR A 159 -18.80 -2.76 9.02
N GLN A 160 -17.64 -2.86 9.69
CA GLN A 160 -17.18 -1.88 10.69
C GLN A 160 -15.85 -1.20 10.35
N ALA A 161 -15.15 -1.65 9.32
CA ALA A 161 -13.91 -1.03 8.92
C ALA A 161 -14.16 0.32 8.23
N VAL A 162 -13.61 1.38 8.80
CA VAL A 162 -13.65 2.71 8.20
C VAL A 162 -12.60 2.78 7.09
N PRO A 163 -12.96 3.17 5.86
CA PRO A 163 -11.98 3.41 4.81
C PRO A 163 -11.07 4.59 5.21
N LEU A 164 -9.82 4.55 4.82
CA LEU A 164 -8.87 5.65 5.06
C LEU A 164 -8.79 6.57 3.86
N PHE A 165 -8.47 6.03 2.70
CA PHE A 165 -8.28 6.75 1.45
C PHE A 165 -8.87 6.00 0.27
N THR A 166 -9.22 6.73 -0.79
CA THR A 166 -9.43 6.16 -2.13
C THR A 166 -8.39 6.73 -3.08
N ILE A 167 -7.71 5.84 -3.82
CA ILE A 167 -6.71 6.20 -4.83
C ILE A 167 -7.23 5.76 -6.19
N MET A 168 -7.03 6.60 -7.19
CA MET A 168 -7.32 6.35 -8.60
C MET A 168 -6.10 6.69 -9.46
N ASP A 169 -5.87 5.90 -10.50
CA ASP A 169 -4.86 6.21 -11.51
C ASP A 169 -5.48 6.69 -12.82
#